data_79336b3ac59afd2f9f6b454df4d54deb
#
_entry.id   79336b3ac59afd2f9f6b454df4d54deb
#
_cell.length_a   1.000
_cell.length_b   1.000
_cell.length_c   1.000
_cell.angle_alpha   90.00
_cell.angle_beta   90.00
_cell.angle_gamma   90.00
#
_symmetry.space_group_name_H-M   'P 1'
#
loop_
_entity.id
_entity.type
_entity.pdbx_description
1 polymer ?
#
loop_
_entity_poly.entity_id
_entity_poly.type
_entity_poly.pdbx_seq_one_letter_code
_entity_poly.pdbx_strand_id
1 'polypeptide(L)'
;MVSFLSLKSSSRDPGSRAKICVKAIDTSLDPVGACVGMRGSRVQAVVNELQGEKIDIVNWSEDPGIVVVNALSPAEIQRVVVDNENRKLDVILSEENLSKAIGRRGQNVRLATKLINFEINIMTEQEDSEKRQIEFKEKTENFVKNLELDETLGQLLVAEGYSSIDDIKDATIESLSKIDGIEEDTAKELIERANEFYKKDQEEISKKIKDLGLENELINHEGLTPGMLVTLGEQKILKLSDFAALASDELTGTYDVVKGEKIKIRGYLEDFALSKNEADNLIMSARKKIYKD
;
A
#
# COMPACT_ATOMS: atom_id res chain seq x y z
N MET A 1 40.56 6.91 7.21
CA MET A 1 39.64 8.05 6.98
C MET A 1 38.29 7.61 7.53
N VAL A 2 37.82 8.15 8.64
CA VAL A 2 36.53 7.78 9.23
C VAL A 2 35.46 8.46 8.38
N SER A 3 34.60 7.68 7.76
CA SER A 3 33.45 8.24 7.00
C SER A 3 32.39 8.71 8.00
N PHE A 4 32.20 10.02 8.11
CA PHE A 4 31.19 10.61 9.02
C PHE A 4 29.78 10.61 8.43
N LEU A 5 29.61 10.25 7.17
CA LEU A 5 28.36 10.23 6.44
C LEU A 5 28.12 8.88 5.78
N SER A 6 26.86 8.46 5.77
CA SER A 6 26.39 7.24 5.09
C SER A 6 25.38 7.62 4.02
N LEU A 7 25.61 7.19 2.78
CA LEU A 7 24.61 7.23 1.72
C LEU A 7 23.65 6.06 1.91
N LYS A 8 22.36 6.36 2.08
CA LYS A 8 21.31 5.34 2.33
C LYS A 8 20.62 4.89 1.05
N SER A 9 20.27 5.82 0.21
CA SER A 9 19.62 5.54 -1.07
C SER A 9 19.94 6.65 -2.09
N SER A 10 19.73 6.35 -3.35
CA SER A 10 19.83 7.33 -4.43
C SER A 10 18.82 7.02 -5.54
N SER A 11 18.34 8.07 -6.19
CA SER A 11 17.52 7.98 -7.38
C SER A 11 18.02 8.97 -8.42
N ARG A 12 18.06 8.59 -9.70
CA ARG A 12 18.67 9.38 -10.74
C ARG A 12 17.85 9.37 -12.02
N ASP A 13 17.78 10.53 -12.64
CA ASP A 13 17.27 10.76 -13.99
C ASP A 13 18.47 11.30 -14.81
N PRO A 14 19.21 10.42 -15.50
CA PRO A 14 20.51 10.77 -16.10
C PRO A 14 20.43 11.99 -17.00
N GLY A 15 21.42 12.89 -16.86
CA GLY A 15 21.49 14.13 -17.62
C GLY A 15 20.53 15.24 -17.16
N SER A 16 19.74 14.99 -16.09
CA SER A 16 18.76 15.97 -15.61
C SER A 16 18.88 16.22 -14.10
N ARG A 17 18.55 15.24 -13.27
CA ARG A 17 18.49 15.40 -11.81
C ARG A 17 18.71 14.09 -11.07
N ALA A 18 19.37 14.17 -9.91
CA ALA A 18 19.50 13.09 -8.97
C ALA A 18 19.03 13.52 -7.57
N LYS A 19 18.51 12.57 -6.78
CA LYS A 19 18.29 12.73 -5.34
C LYS A 19 19.13 11.70 -4.60
N ILE A 20 19.81 12.15 -3.55
CA ILE A 20 20.59 11.28 -2.67
C ILE A 20 20.10 11.44 -1.23
N CYS A 21 19.93 10.32 -0.54
CA CYS A 21 19.51 10.31 0.86
C CYS A 21 20.71 9.99 1.75
N VAL A 22 21.04 10.87 2.68
CA VAL A 22 22.24 10.81 3.51
C VAL A 22 21.90 10.83 4.99
N LYS A 23 22.65 10.04 5.77
CA LYS A 23 22.57 10.01 7.24
C LYS A 23 23.97 10.35 7.81
N ALA A 24 24.03 11.22 8.81
CA ALA A 24 25.24 11.38 9.61
C ALA A 24 25.41 10.19 10.57
N ILE A 25 26.61 9.71 10.74
CA ILE A 25 26.97 8.69 11.75
C ILE A 25 27.04 9.35 13.12
N ASP A 26 27.57 10.57 13.16
CA ASP A 26 27.58 11.41 14.36
C ASP A 26 26.37 12.35 14.32
N THR A 27 25.52 12.25 15.34
CA THR A 27 24.27 13.05 15.46
C THR A 27 24.50 14.54 15.62
N SER A 28 25.72 14.97 15.94
CA SER A 28 26.09 16.39 16.05
C SER A 28 26.37 17.04 14.68
N LEU A 29 26.50 16.24 13.62
CA LEU A 29 26.83 16.70 12.28
C LEU A 29 25.55 16.89 11.44
N ASP A 30 25.41 18.05 10.79
CA ASP A 30 24.42 18.25 9.72
C ASP A 30 24.85 17.50 8.45
N PRO A 31 24.15 16.40 8.08
CA PRO A 31 24.54 15.60 6.92
C PRO A 31 24.37 16.34 5.59
N VAL A 32 23.36 17.20 5.48
CA VAL A 32 23.08 17.97 4.28
C VAL A 32 24.14 19.05 4.10
N GLY A 33 24.39 19.83 5.14
CA GLY A 33 25.43 20.88 5.12
C GLY A 33 26.84 20.33 4.83
N ALA A 34 27.15 19.15 5.40
CA ALA A 34 28.41 18.47 5.15
C ALA A 34 28.59 18.01 3.70
N CYS A 35 27.52 17.56 3.04
CA CYS A 35 27.53 17.22 1.61
C CYS A 35 27.58 18.45 0.71
N VAL A 36 26.84 19.50 1.02
CA VAL A 36 26.80 20.76 0.27
C VAL A 36 28.17 21.45 0.31
N GLY A 37 28.78 21.49 1.49
CA GLY A 37 30.06 22.18 1.71
C GLY A 37 29.93 23.71 1.73
N MET A 38 31.04 24.39 2.01
CA MET A 38 31.04 25.85 2.08
C MET A 38 30.61 26.46 0.72
N ARG A 39 29.54 27.27 0.76
CA ARG A 39 28.95 27.91 -0.43
C ARG A 39 28.62 26.93 -1.56
N GLY A 40 28.31 25.68 -1.25
CA GLY A 40 27.97 24.66 -2.23
C GLY A 40 29.17 24.05 -2.97
N SER A 41 30.41 24.28 -2.53
CA SER A 41 31.62 23.87 -3.25
C SER A 41 31.72 22.36 -3.49
N ARG A 42 31.28 21.54 -2.53
CA ARG A 42 31.34 20.07 -2.66
C ARG A 42 30.29 19.53 -3.62
N VAL A 43 29.03 19.97 -3.45
CA VAL A 43 27.97 19.52 -4.36
C VAL A 43 28.20 20.03 -5.78
N GLN A 44 28.73 21.25 -5.95
CA GLN A 44 29.04 21.81 -7.25
C GLN A 44 30.16 21.05 -7.99
N ALA A 45 31.14 20.51 -7.26
CA ALA A 45 32.19 19.68 -7.87
C ALA A 45 31.56 18.38 -8.46
N VAL A 46 30.63 17.76 -7.78
CA VAL A 46 29.93 16.59 -8.29
C VAL A 46 28.98 16.94 -9.45
N VAL A 47 28.26 18.07 -9.37
CA VAL A 47 27.42 18.57 -10.47
C VAL A 47 28.24 18.79 -11.74
N ASN A 48 29.44 19.36 -11.61
CA ASN A 48 30.35 19.59 -12.75
C ASN A 48 30.85 18.26 -13.36
N GLU A 49 31.19 17.28 -12.51
CA GLU A 49 31.58 15.94 -12.96
C GLU A 49 30.44 15.22 -13.72
N LEU A 50 29.20 15.44 -13.28
CA LEU A 50 28.00 14.94 -13.93
C LEU A 50 27.45 15.85 -15.04
N GLN A 51 28.30 16.74 -15.59
CA GLN A 51 27.98 17.61 -16.74
C GLN A 51 26.72 18.50 -16.51
N GLY A 52 26.55 18.99 -15.29
CA GLY A 52 25.47 19.93 -14.96
C GLY A 52 24.18 19.27 -14.41
N GLU A 53 24.19 17.98 -14.15
CA GLU A 53 23.06 17.27 -13.51
C GLU A 53 22.81 17.80 -12.10
N LYS A 54 21.59 18.22 -11.80
CA LYS A 54 21.23 18.78 -10.49
C LYS A 54 21.17 17.69 -9.43
N ILE A 55 21.68 17.99 -8.24
CA ILE A 55 21.68 17.03 -7.12
C ILE A 55 20.90 17.63 -5.95
N ASP A 56 19.84 16.91 -5.54
CA ASP A 56 19.11 17.17 -4.30
C ASP A 56 19.64 16.27 -3.20
N ILE A 57 20.03 16.86 -2.08
CA ILE A 57 20.51 16.13 -0.92
C ILE A 57 19.38 16.07 0.11
N VAL A 58 18.96 14.87 0.46
CA VAL A 58 17.83 14.57 1.35
C VAL A 58 18.37 14.02 2.65
N ASN A 59 17.89 14.55 3.78
CA ASN A 59 18.22 14.01 5.08
C ASN A 59 17.45 12.70 5.30
N TRP A 60 18.15 11.64 5.69
CA TRP A 60 17.56 10.34 5.97
C TRP A 60 16.93 10.27 7.37
N SER A 61 15.81 9.59 7.46
CA SER A 61 15.14 9.23 8.72
C SER A 61 14.68 7.77 8.66
N GLU A 62 14.44 7.18 9.83
CA GLU A 62 13.80 5.86 9.93
C GLU A 62 12.31 5.94 9.58
N ASP A 63 11.70 7.09 9.80
CA ASP A 63 10.34 7.39 9.42
C ASP A 63 10.27 7.84 7.93
N PRO A 64 9.62 7.05 7.05
CA PRO A 64 9.46 7.39 5.64
C PRO A 64 8.65 8.68 5.43
N GLY A 65 7.75 9.03 6.35
CA GLY A 65 7.01 10.28 6.32
C GLY A 65 7.93 11.51 6.42
N ILE A 66 8.96 11.46 7.25
CA ILE A 66 9.96 12.54 7.35
C ILE A 66 10.82 12.59 6.09
N VAL A 67 11.20 11.43 5.55
CA VAL A 67 12.03 11.38 4.34
C VAL A 67 11.28 11.94 3.13
N VAL A 68 9.98 11.65 2.97
CA VAL A 68 9.19 12.17 1.85
C VAL A 68 9.04 13.68 1.91
N VAL A 69 8.84 14.25 3.10
CA VAL A 69 8.79 15.72 3.28
C VAL A 69 10.08 16.36 2.79
N ASN A 70 11.23 15.82 3.22
CA ASN A 70 12.53 16.32 2.78
C ASN A 70 12.77 16.11 1.28
N ALA A 71 12.34 14.98 0.74
CA ALA A 71 12.55 14.60 -0.66
C ALA A 71 11.71 15.41 -1.63
N LEU A 72 10.54 15.91 -1.23
CA LEU A 72 9.64 16.71 -2.07
C LEU A 72 9.93 18.22 -1.99
N SER A 73 10.92 18.64 -1.17
CA SER A 73 11.36 20.05 -1.15
C SER A 73 11.55 20.59 -2.58
N PRO A 74 11.15 21.84 -2.86
CA PRO A 74 10.73 22.91 -1.92
C PRO A 74 9.21 23.01 -1.69
N ALA A 75 8.45 21.94 -1.93
CA ALA A 75 7.02 21.93 -1.61
C ALA A 75 6.80 21.90 -0.07
N GLU A 76 5.87 22.70 0.39
CA GLU A 76 5.43 22.68 1.80
C GLU A 76 4.33 21.63 1.95
N ILE A 77 4.60 20.63 2.78
CA ILE A 77 3.69 19.51 3.04
C ILE A 77 2.98 19.76 4.37
N GLN A 78 1.68 19.62 4.38
CA GLN A 78 0.86 19.83 5.57
C GLN A 78 0.72 18.55 6.40
N ARG A 79 0.52 17.43 5.73
CA ARG A 79 0.33 16.14 6.37
C ARG A 79 0.81 15.00 5.49
N VAL A 80 1.32 13.94 6.12
CA VAL A 80 1.66 12.67 5.46
C VAL A 80 0.95 11.55 6.22
N VAL A 81 0.27 10.69 5.49
CA VAL A 81 -0.28 9.44 6.00
C VAL A 81 0.60 8.31 5.49
N VAL A 82 1.11 7.49 6.42
CA VAL A 82 2.06 6.42 6.11
C VAL A 82 1.36 5.08 6.23
N ASP A 83 1.28 4.34 5.13
CA ASP A 83 0.86 2.95 5.09
C ASP A 83 2.11 2.08 4.87
N ASN A 84 2.60 1.51 5.96
CA ASN A 84 3.80 0.67 5.93
C ASN A 84 3.54 -0.71 5.31
N GLU A 85 2.33 -1.23 5.43
CA GLU A 85 1.97 -2.56 4.94
C GLU A 85 1.95 -2.58 3.41
N ASN A 86 1.28 -1.59 2.82
CA ASN A 86 1.18 -1.46 1.36
C ASN A 86 2.32 -0.61 0.76
N ARG A 87 3.23 -0.08 1.59
CA ARG A 87 4.30 0.85 1.20
C ARG A 87 3.77 2.06 0.42
N LYS A 88 2.74 2.71 0.95
CA LYS A 88 2.12 3.90 0.38
C LYS A 88 2.28 5.10 1.30
N LEU A 89 2.41 6.27 0.69
CA LEU A 89 2.48 7.56 1.36
C LEU A 89 1.47 8.49 0.70
N ASP A 90 0.43 8.87 1.43
CA ASP A 90 -0.49 9.92 1.01
C ASP A 90 0.04 11.25 1.52
N VAL A 91 0.44 12.12 0.62
CA VAL A 91 1.04 13.43 0.90
C VAL A 91 0.03 14.53 0.63
N ILE A 92 -0.41 15.19 1.68
CA ILE A 92 -1.42 16.23 1.64
C ILE A 92 -0.74 17.60 1.70
N LEU A 93 -1.11 18.48 0.78
CA LEU A 93 -0.53 19.82 0.66
C LEU A 93 -1.55 20.82 0.08
N SER A 94 -1.20 22.11 0.13
CA SER A 94 -2.03 23.14 -0.50
C SER A 94 -1.90 23.10 -2.03
N GLU A 95 -2.95 23.56 -2.73
CA GLU A 95 -2.97 23.63 -4.19
C GLU A 95 -1.75 24.36 -4.79
N GLU A 96 -1.27 25.42 -4.09
CA GLU A 96 -0.09 26.19 -4.50
C GLU A 96 1.21 25.37 -4.51
N ASN A 97 1.29 24.35 -3.66
CA ASN A 97 2.46 23.49 -3.52
C ASN A 97 2.40 22.22 -4.41
N LEU A 98 1.23 21.92 -4.99
CA LEU A 98 1.02 20.74 -5.83
C LEU A 98 2.02 20.66 -6.98
N SER A 99 2.15 21.74 -7.75
CA SER A 99 3.08 21.81 -8.88
C SER A 99 4.55 21.68 -8.48
N LYS A 100 4.93 22.17 -7.29
CA LYS A 100 6.29 22.04 -6.75
C LYS A 100 6.59 20.61 -6.33
N ALA A 101 5.63 19.96 -5.65
CA ALA A 101 5.77 18.57 -5.21
C ALA A 101 5.86 17.59 -6.37
N ILE A 102 4.99 17.72 -7.37
CA ILE A 102 5.01 16.90 -8.58
C ILE A 102 6.27 17.18 -9.42
N GLY A 103 6.59 18.44 -9.61
CA GLY A 103 7.68 18.87 -10.45
C GLY A 103 7.41 18.74 -11.95
N ARG A 104 8.33 19.24 -12.77
CA ARG A 104 8.20 19.20 -14.24
C ARG A 104 8.10 17.75 -14.73
N ARG A 105 7.00 17.41 -15.41
CA ARG A 105 6.68 16.06 -15.93
C ARG A 105 6.72 14.97 -14.83
N GLY A 106 6.35 15.30 -13.59
CA GLY A 106 6.39 14.38 -12.48
C GLY A 106 7.79 13.97 -12.00
N GLN A 107 8.83 14.71 -12.38
CA GLN A 107 10.21 14.34 -12.06
C GLN A 107 10.48 14.32 -10.56
N ASN A 108 9.97 15.32 -9.81
CA ASN A 108 10.25 15.42 -8.38
C ASN A 108 9.65 14.25 -7.60
N VAL A 109 8.34 13.98 -7.79
CA VAL A 109 7.67 12.86 -7.15
C VAL A 109 8.24 11.50 -7.59
N ARG A 110 8.51 11.31 -8.90
CA ARG A 110 9.06 10.06 -9.42
C ARG A 110 10.43 9.73 -8.82
N LEU A 111 11.30 10.73 -8.65
CA LEU A 111 12.59 10.55 -8.00
C LEU A 111 12.43 10.27 -6.51
N ALA A 112 11.50 10.94 -5.81
CA ALA A 112 11.19 10.69 -4.40
C ALA A 112 10.67 9.26 -4.19
N THR A 113 9.72 8.80 -5.01
CA THR A 113 9.19 7.43 -5.01
C THR A 113 10.30 6.38 -5.11
N LYS A 114 11.22 6.56 -6.07
CA LYS A 114 12.38 5.65 -6.25
C LYS A 114 13.37 5.73 -5.08
N LEU A 115 13.55 6.93 -4.50
CA LEU A 115 14.48 7.15 -3.39
C LEU A 115 14.04 6.43 -2.13
N ILE A 116 12.74 6.48 -1.82
CA ILE A 116 12.15 5.97 -0.57
C ILE A 116 11.67 4.53 -0.75
N ASN A 117 11.38 4.11 -1.99
CA ASN A 117 10.78 2.81 -2.33
C ASN A 117 9.38 2.64 -1.71
N PHE A 118 8.58 3.73 -1.73
CA PHE A 118 7.17 3.79 -1.39
C PHE A 118 6.41 4.42 -2.56
N GLU A 119 5.19 4.00 -2.79
CA GLU A 119 4.27 4.70 -3.68
C GLU A 119 3.85 6.02 -3.04
N ILE A 120 4.03 7.14 -3.76
CA ILE A 120 3.69 8.47 -3.24
C ILE A 120 2.48 8.99 -4.00
N ASN A 121 1.37 9.17 -3.30
CA ASN A 121 0.18 9.84 -3.78
C ASN A 121 0.18 11.27 -3.27
N ILE A 122 0.08 12.23 -4.17
CA ILE A 122 0.03 13.64 -3.82
C ILE A 122 -1.41 14.11 -4.05
N MET A 123 -1.98 14.73 -3.03
CA MET A 123 -3.35 15.24 -3.09
C MET A 123 -3.49 16.57 -2.35
N THR A 124 -4.50 17.32 -2.72
CA THR A 124 -4.88 18.55 -2.03
C THR A 124 -5.70 18.24 -0.77
N GLU A 125 -5.82 19.24 0.13
CA GLU A 125 -6.71 19.11 1.31
C GLU A 125 -8.16 18.82 0.92
N GLN A 126 -8.61 19.38 -0.19
CA GLN A 126 -9.95 19.15 -0.68
C GLN A 126 -10.12 17.70 -1.16
N GLU A 127 -9.21 17.20 -1.98
CA GLU A 127 -9.22 15.81 -2.47
C GLU A 127 -9.11 14.81 -1.30
N ASP A 128 -8.30 15.09 -0.30
CA ASP A 128 -8.19 14.26 0.91
C ASP A 128 -9.50 14.28 1.72
N SER A 129 -10.15 15.45 1.84
CA SER A 129 -11.44 15.56 2.52
C SER A 129 -12.54 14.79 1.78
N GLU A 130 -12.61 14.94 0.45
CA GLU A 130 -13.55 14.19 -0.38
C GLU A 130 -13.31 12.68 -0.30
N LYS A 131 -12.05 12.24 -0.38
CA LYS A 131 -11.66 10.84 -0.22
C LYS A 131 -12.13 10.27 1.12
N ARG A 132 -11.86 10.98 2.21
CA ARG A 132 -12.29 10.57 3.56
C ARG A 132 -13.81 10.52 3.70
N GLN A 133 -14.54 11.45 3.08
CA GLN A 133 -16.01 11.42 3.08
C GLN A 133 -16.55 10.21 2.31
N ILE A 134 -15.96 9.88 1.16
CA ILE A 134 -16.33 8.70 0.38
C ILE A 134 -16.05 7.43 1.18
N GLU A 135 -14.84 7.30 1.72
CA GLU A 135 -14.45 6.13 2.55
C GLU A 135 -15.36 5.97 3.78
N PHE A 136 -15.69 7.08 4.45
CA PHE A 136 -16.62 7.06 5.59
C PHE A 136 -18.00 6.56 5.17
N LYS A 137 -18.51 7.06 4.05
CA LYS A 137 -19.81 6.66 3.52
C LYS A 137 -19.82 5.19 3.11
N GLU A 138 -18.82 4.73 2.38
CA GLU A 138 -18.69 3.33 1.96
C GLU A 138 -18.63 2.37 3.16
N LYS A 139 -17.85 2.71 4.19
CA LYS A 139 -17.77 1.92 5.42
C LYS A 139 -19.11 1.91 6.16
N THR A 140 -19.78 3.06 6.26
CA THR A 140 -21.11 3.16 6.86
C THR A 140 -22.12 2.30 6.12
N GLU A 141 -22.18 2.41 4.79
CA GLU A 141 -23.08 1.60 3.95
C GLU A 141 -22.81 0.10 4.09
N ASN A 142 -21.52 -0.28 4.24
CA ASN A 142 -21.13 -1.67 4.46
C ASN A 142 -21.70 -2.20 5.78
N PHE A 143 -21.59 -1.45 6.88
CA PHE A 143 -22.18 -1.84 8.17
C PHE A 143 -23.72 -1.88 8.11
N VAL A 144 -24.34 -0.83 7.57
CA VAL A 144 -25.81 -0.74 7.44
C VAL A 144 -26.36 -1.94 6.67
N LYS A 145 -25.77 -2.26 5.52
CA LYS A 145 -26.25 -3.33 4.63
C LYS A 145 -25.99 -4.73 5.21
N ASN A 146 -24.82 -4.97 5.74
CA ASN A 146 -24.38 -6.33 6.08
C ASN A 146 -24.74 -6.74 7.50
N LEU A 147 -24.84 -5.76 8.42
CA LEU A 147 -25.27 -6.01 9.81
C LEU A 147 -26.73 -5.58 10.07
N GLU A 148 -27.45 -5.13 9.02
CA GLU A 148 -28.84 -4.65 9.11
C GLU A 148 -29.02 -3.57 10.20
N LEU A 149 -28.10 -2.58 10.21
CA LEU A 149 -28.09 -1.47 11.15
C LEU A 149 -28.82 -0.25 10.60
N ASP A 150 -29.24 0.64 11.48
CA ASP A 150 -29.60 1.99 11.07
C ASP A 150 -28.34 2.82 10.71
N GLU A 151 -28.55 3.87 9.91
CA GLU A 151 -27.47 4.70 9.41
C GLU A 151 -26.68 5.40 10.55
N THR A 152 -27.39 5.80 11.62
CA THR A 152 -26.79 6.49 12.76
C THR A 152 -25.80 5.60 13.50
N LEU A 153 -26.17 4.34 13.73
CA LEU A 153 -25.30 3.37 14.40
C LEU A 153 -24.12 2.98 13.50
N GLY A 154 -24.34 2.84 12.19
CA GLY A 154 -23.27 2.60 11.24
C GLY A 154 -22.25 3.75 11.21
N GLN A 155 -22.72 5.01 11.19
CA GLN A 155 -21.86 6.20 11.25
C GLN A 155 -21.09 6.28 12.56
N LEU A 156 -21.72 5.94 13.69
CA LEU A 156 -21.10 5.92 14.99
C LEU A 156 -19.94 4.92 15.05
N LEU A 157 -20.15 3.71 14.57
CA LEU A 157 -19.10 2.68 14.53
C LEU A 157 -17.89 3.13 13.69
N VAL A 158 -18.12 3.73 12.52
CA VAL A 158 -17.03 4.25 11.69
C VAL A 158 -16.31 5.42 12.38
N ALA A 159 -17.03 6.32 13.07
CA ALA A 159 -16.46 7.44 13.80
C ALA A 159 -15.57 6.97 14.96
N GLU A 160 -15.90 5.87 15.61
CA GLU A 160 -15.13 5.24 16.69
C GLU A 160 -13.96 4.37 16.19
N GLY A 161 -13.75 4.33 14.86
CA GLY A 161 -12.59 3.69 14.25
C GLY A 161 -12.78 2.25 13.78
N TYR A 162 -14.00 1.69 13.88
CA TYR A 162 -14.31 0.40 13.28
C TYR A 162 -14.39 0.57 11.77
N SER A 163 -13.63 -0.21 11.02
CA SER A 163 -13.52 -0.07 9.57
C SER A 163 -14.05 -1.25 8.78
N SER A 164 -14.21 -2.40 9.45
CA SER A 164 -14.66 -3.67 8.86
C SER A 164 -15.59 -4.45 9.81
N ILE A 165 -16.32 -5.40 9.25
CA ILE A 165 -17.17 -6.31 10.05
C ILE A 165 -16.30 -7.22 10.92
N ASP A 166 -15.09 -7.55 10.48
CA ASP A 166 -14.15 -8.32 11.27
C ASP A 166 -13.73 -7.60 12.55
N ASP A 167 -13.56 -6.25 12.48
CA ASP A 167 -13.25 -5.45 13.66
C ASP A 167 -14.35 -5.58 14.74
N ILE A 168 -15.62 -5.64 14.31
CA ILE A 168 -16.77 -5.79 15.21
C ILE A 168 -16.85 -7.22 15.76
N LYS A 169 -16.60 -8.22 14.91
CA LYS A 169 -16.58 -9.65 15.32
C LYS A 169 -15.53 -9.89 16.39
N ASP A 170 -14.34 -9.29 16.24
CA ASP A 170 -13.20 -9.46 17.13
C ASP A 170 -13.24 -8.50 18.35
N ALA A 171 -14.19 -7.56 18.35
CA ALA A 171 -14.38 -6.63 19.46
C ALA A 171 -14.95 -7.33 20.70
N THR A 172 -14.64 -6.78 21.85
CA THR A 172 -15.26 -7.21 23.11
C THR A 172 -16.51 -6.40 23.42
N ILE A 173 -17.46 -6.99 24.14
CA ILE A 173 -18.66 -6.27 24.60
C ILE A 173 -18.27 -5.01 25.37
N GLU A 174 -17.22 -5.09 26.20
CA GLU A 174 -16.73 -3.96 26.98
C GLU A 174 -16.18 -2.82 26.10
N SER A 175 -15.54 -3.12 24.94
CA SER A 175 -15.02 -2.12 24.04
C SER A 175 -16.14 -1.39 23.30
N LEU A 176 -17.14 -2.11 22.83
CA LEU A 176 -18.30 -1.54 22.15
C LEU A 176 -19.19 -0.74 23.11
N SER A 177 -19.39 -1.21 24.36
CA SER A 177 -20.21 -0.51 25.36
C SER A 177 -19.55 0.77 25.93
N LYS A 178 -18.29 1.03 25.63
CA LYS A 178 -17.64 2.33 25.93
C LYS A 178 -18.05 3.43 24.98
N ILE A 179 -18.64 3.09 23.87
CA ILE A 179 -19.11 4.03 22.86
C ILE A 179 -20.42 4.63 23.33
N ASP A 180 -20.48 5.95 23.41
CA ASP A 180 -21.71 6.64 23.79
C ASP A 180 -22.84 6.32 22.82
N GLY A 181 -23.94 5.73 23.37
CA GLY A 181 -25.08 5.30 22.57
C GLY A 181 -25.13 3.80 22.26
N ILE A 182 -24.15 3.00 22.69
CA ILE A 182 -24.14 1.55 22.55
C ILE A 182 -24.25 0.92 23.95
N GLU A 183 -25.40 0.34 24.27
CA GLU A 183 -25.62 -0.42 25.51
C GLU A 183 -25.06 -1.85 25.38
N GLU A 184 -24.86 -2.54 26.52
CA GLU A 184 -24.34 -3.91 26.54
C GLU A 184 -25.13 -4.90 25.66
N ASP A 185 -26.45 -4.76 25.64
CA ASP A 185 -27.32 -5.63 24.83
C ASP A 185 -27.16 -5.34 23.34
N THR A 186 -27.02 -4.05 22.96
CA THR A 186 -26.71 -3.65 21.57
C THR A 186 -25.33 -4.15 21.14
N ALA A 187 -24.33 -4.07 22.04
CA ALA A 187 -22.99 -4.59 21.76
C ALA A 187 -22.99 -6.11 21.50
N LYS A 188 -23.75 -6.87 22.30
CA LYS A 188 -23.92 -8.32 22.08
C LYS A 188 -24.57 -8.61 20.73
N GLU A 189 -25.65 -7.90 20.42
CA GLU A 189 -26.37 -8.05 19.15
C GLU A 189 -25.49 -7.73 17.95
N LEU A 190 -24.65 -6.67 18.01
CA LEU A 190 -23.68 -6.32 16.96
C LEU A 190 -22.68 -7.45 16.71
N ILE A 191 -22.11 -8.02 17.76
CA ILE A 191 -21.17 -9.14 17.66
C ILE A 191 -21.86 -10.39 17.11
N GLU A 192 -23.09 -10.68 17.52
CA GLU A 192 -23.86 -11.81 17.01
C GLU A 192 -24.15 -11.65 15.51
N ARG A 193 -24.61 -10.48 15.08
CA ARG A 193 -24.88 -10.18 13.67
C ARG A 193 -23.59 -10.26 12.82
N ALA A 194 -22.45 -9.76 13.32
CA ALA A 194 -21.17 -9.88 12.66
C ALA A 194 -20.75 -11.35 12.48
N ASN A 195 -20.93 -12.18 13.51
CA ASN A 195 -20.66 -13.61 13.44
C ASN A 195 -21.60 -14.35 12.49
N GLU A 196 -22.89 -13.99 12.44
CA GLU A 196 -23.85 -14.55 11.50
C GLU A 196 -23.52 -14.17 10.04
N PHE A 197 -23.19 -12.91 9.81
CA PHE A 197 -22.71 -12.45 8.49
C PHE A 197 -21.51 -13.26 8.02
N TYR A 198 -20.51 -13.43 8.90
CA TYR A 198 -19.32 -14.19 8.59
C TYR A 198 -19.61 -15.66 8.27
N LYS A 199 -20.52 -16.29 9.00
CA LYS A 199 -20.97 -17.67 8.70
C LYS A 199 -21.67 -17.77 7.35
N LYS A 200 -22.58 -16.83 7.05
CA LYS A 200 -23.29 -16.79 5.76
C LYS A 200 -22.31 -16.57 4.61
N ASP A 201 -21.38 -15.65 4.76
CA ASP A 201 -20.35 -15.37 3.76
C ASP A 201 -19.47 -16.61 3.49
N GLN A 202 -19.02 -17.30 4.54
CA GLN A 202 -18.28 -18.56 4.44
C GLN A 202 -19.07 -19.67 3.73
N GLU A 203 -20.37 -19.77 4.02
CA GLU A 203 -21.25 -20.74 3.36
C GLU A 203 -21.46 -20.39 1.87
N GLU A 204 -21.64 -19.11 1.55
CA GLU A 204 -21.75 -18.64 0.16
C GLU A 204 -20.47 -18.88 -0.63
N ILE A 205 -19.32 -18.53 -0.07
CA ILE A 205 -18.02 -18.80 -0.66
C ILE A 205 -17.84 -20.32 -0.88
N SER A 206 -18.17 -21.14 0.10
CA SER A 206 -18.08 -22.60 0.00
C SER A 206 -19.01 -23.16 -1.07
N LYS A 207 -20.21 -22.60 -1.24
CA LYS A 207 -21.10 -22.96 -2.36
C LYS A 207 -20.52 -22.55 -3.69
N LYS A 208 -20.04 -21.31 -3.82
CA LYS A 208 -19.40 -20.83 -5.05
C LYS A 208 -18.21 -21.71 -5.47
N ILE A 209 -17.35 -22.09 -4.52
CA ILE A 209 -16.21 -23.00 -4.78
C ILE A 209 -16.69 -24.34 -5.34
N LYS A 210 -17.79 -24.90 -4.80
CA LYS A 210 -18.37 -26.16 -5.30
C LYS A 210 -19.01 -26.00 -6.67
N ASP A 211 -19.76 -24.91 -6.87
CA ASP A 211 -20.45 -24.64 -8.14
C ASP A 211 -19.46 -24.38 -9.29
N LEU A 212 -18.31 -23.76 -8.98
CA LEU A 212 -17.22 -23.54 -9.93
C LEU A 212 -16.47 -24.83 -10.28
N GLY A 213 -16.63 -25.91 -9.50
CA GLY A 213 -16.04 -27.22 -9.80
C GLY A 213 -14.53 -27.31 -9.58
N LEU A 214 -14.00 -26.57 -8.59
CA LEU A 214 -12.60 -26.67 -8.23
C LEU A 214 -12.24 -28.07 -7.72
N GLU A 215 -11.06 -28.56 -8.08
CA GLU A 215 -10.56 -29.85 -7.58
C GLU A 215 -10.11 -29.75 -6.10
N ASN A 216 -10.33 -30.82 -5.35
CA ASN A 216 -9.99 -30.87 -3.92
C ASN A 216 -8.52 -30.57 -3.63
N GLU A 217 -7.61 -30.90 -4.54
CA GLU A 217 -6.18 -30.64 -4.41
C GLU A 217 -5.87 -29.15 -4.44
N LEU A 218 -6.60 -28.37 -5.26
CA LEU A 218 -6.47 -26.92 -5.31
C LEU A 218 -7.13 -26.28 -4.07
N ILE A 219 -8.33 -26.76 -3.68
CA ILE A 219 -9.06 -26.24 -2.51
C ILE A 219 -8.23 -26.40 -1.22
N ASN A 220 -7.54 -27.53 -1.06
CA ASN A 220 -6.72 -27.83 0.13
C ASN A 220 -5.25 -27.37 -0.03
N HIS A 221 -4.95 -26.50 -0.99
CA HIS A 221 -3.59 -26.01 -1.15
C HIS A 221 -3.30 -24.92 -0.11
N GLU A 222 -2.22 -25.14 0.69
CA GLU A 222 -1.81 -24.21 1.73
C GLU A 222 -1.47 -22.81 1.15
N GLY A 223 -1.99 -21.78 1.79
CA GLY A 223 -1.77 -20.38 1.41
C GLY A 223 -2.80 -19.82 0.44
N LEU A 224 -3.71 -20.63 -0.14
CA LEU A 224 -4.85 -20.12 -0.88
C LEU A 224 -6.03 -19.87 0.06
N THR A 225 -6.50 -18.64 0.11
CA THR A 225 -7.70 -18.28 0.86
C THR A 225 -8.97 -18.63 0.08
N PRO A 226 -10.12 -18.80 0.75
CA PRO A 226 -11.37 -19.08 0.05
C PRO A 226 -11.74 -18.04 -1.01
N GLY A 227 -11.47 -16.76 -0.77
CA GLY A 227 -11.65 -15.69 -1.75
C GLY A 227 -10.76 -15.87 -2.99
N MET A 228 -9.49 -16.20 -2.80
CA MET A 228 -8.57 -16.51 -3.91
C MET A 228 -9.06 -17.69 -4.74
N LEU A 229 -9.59 -18.74 -4.10
CA LEU A 229 -10.13 -19.91 -4.79
C LEU A 229 -11.34 -19.55 -5.66
N VAL A 230 -12.24 -18.71 -5.19
CA VAL A 230 -13.37 -18.21 -6.00
C VAL A 230 -12.86 -17.46 -7.22
N THR A 231 -11.94 -16.52 -7.03
CA THR A 231 -11.35 -15.73 -8.13
C THR A 231 -10.65 -16.60 -9.15
N LEU A 232 -9.85 -17.60 -8.72
CA LEU A 232 -9.20 -18.57 -9.60
C LEU A 232 -10.23 -19.38 -10.37
N GLY A 233 -11.30 -19.85 -9.71
CA GLY A 233 -12.38 -20.60 -10.33
C GLY A 233 -13.12 -19.81 -11.41
N GLU A 234 -13.41 -18.54 -11.18
CA GLU A 234 -14.01 -17.62 -12.15
C GLU A 234 -13.10 -17.43 -13.39
N GLN A 235 -11.80 -17.50 -13.22
CA GLN A 235 -10.80 -17.46 -14.31
C GLN A 235 -10.54 -18.84 -14.94
N LYS A 236 -11.34 -19.86 -14.58
CA LYS A 236 -11.24 -21.24 -15.08
C LYS A 236 -9.94 -21.97 -14.71
N ILE A 237 -9.27 -21.54 -13.66
CA ILE A 237 -8.15 -22.24 -13.04
C ILE A 237 -8.75 -23.18 -11.98
N LEU A 238 -9.09 -24.41 -12.41
CA LEU A 238 -9.87 -25.33 -11.59
C LEU A 238 -9.01 -26.42 -10.92
N LYS A 239 -7.81 -26.64 -11.42
CA LYS A 239 -6.92 -27.72 -11.00
C LYS A 239 -5.63 -27.16 -10.40
N LEU A 240 -5.05 -27.92 -9.48
CA LEU A 240 -3.74 -27.60 -8.93
C LEU A 240 -2.65 -27.58 -10.02
N SER A 241 -2.78 -28.43 -11.07
CA SER A 241 -1.89 -28.42 -12.23
C SER A 241 -1.94 -27.10 -13.01
N ASP A 242 -3.14 -26.55 -13.20
CA ASP A 242 -3.32 -25.30 -13.93
C ASP A 242 -2.72 -24.14 -13.14
N PHE A 243 -2.94 -24.12 -11.81
CA PHE A 243 -2.33 -23.15 -10.91
C PHE A 243 -0.80 -23.25 -10.87
N ALA A 244 -0.25 -24.46 -10.84
CA ALA A 244 1.20 -24.69 -10.88
C ALA A 244 1.87 -24.29 -12.20
N ALA A 245 1.10 -24.22 -13.30
CA ALA A 245 1.59 -23.77 -14.60
C ALA A 245 1.75 -22.25 -14.70
N LEU A 246 1.09 -21.48 -13.82
CA LEU A 246 1.13 -20.02 -13.84
C LEU A 246 2.50 -19.45 -13.48
N ALA A 247 2.76 -18.23 -13.93
CA ALA A 247 3.88 -17.41 -13.47
C ALA A 247 3.42 -16.44 -12.37
N SER A 248 4.32 -16.01 -11.49
CA SER A 248 4.00 -15.04 -10.44
C SER A 248 3.46 -13.73 -11.00
N ASP A 249 3.93 -13.28 -12.15
CA ASP A 249 3.47 -12.09 -12.83
C ASP A 249 2.00 -12.22 -13.33
N GLU A 250 1.53 -13.43 -13.60
CA GLU A 250 0.12 -13.70 -13.94
C GLU A 250 -0.79 -13.63 -12.71
N LEU A 251 -0.27 -13.90 -11.51
CA LEU A 251 -1.03 -13.75 -10.27
C LEU A 251 -1.07 -12.30 -9.80
N THR A 252 0.08 -11.62 -9.79
CA THR A 252 0.21 -10.26 -9.21
C THR A 252 -0.01 -9.13 -10.21
N GLY A 253 -0.03 -9.45 -11.51
CA GLY A 253 -0.04 -8.46 -12.57
C GLY A 253 1.36 -7.97 -12.95
N THR A 254 1.47 -7.45 -14.14
CA THR A 254 2.73 -6.94 -14.70
C THR A 254 2.49 -5.77 -15.63
N TYR A 255 3.57 -5.13 -16.09
CA TYR A 255 3.50 -4.11 -17.12
C TYR A 255 4.16 -4.64 -18.40
N ASP A 256 3.43 -4.60 -19.50
CA ASP A 256 3.97 -4.90 -20.83
C ASP A 256 4.17 -3.62 -21.65
N VAL A 257 5.08 -3.66 -22.61
CA VAL A 257 5.35 -2.53 -23.50
C VAL A 257 4.80 -2.84 -24.89
N VAL A 258 3.58 -2.37 -25.17
CA VAL A 258 2.95 -2.53 -26.46
C VAL A 258 3.06 -1.22 -27.22
N LYS A 259 3.72 -1.21 -28.39
CA LYS A 259 3.95 -0.03 -29.26
C LYS A 259 4.62 1.16 -28.55
N GLY A 260 5.47 0.90 -27.51
CA GLY A 260 6.16 1.94 -26.77
C GLY A 260 5.40 2.53 -25.58
N GLU A 261 4.18 2.10 -25.35
CA GLU A 261 3.37 2.46 -24.18
C GLU A 261 3.38 1.34 -23.15
N LYS A 262 3.55 1.67 -21.87
CA LYS A 262 3.43 0.71 -20.77
C LYS A 262 1.95 0.45 -20.50
N ILE A 263 1.49 -0.75 -20.81
CA ILE A 263 0.14 -1.20 -20.51
C ILE A 263 0.21 -2.11 -19.28
N LYS A 264 -0.63 -1.85 -18.28
CA LYS A 264 -0.76 -2.70 -17.11
C LYS A 264 -1.60 -3.94 -17.48
N ILE A 265 -1.03 -5.12 -17.29
CA ILE A 265 -1.75 -6.39 -17.39
C ILE A 265 -2.15 -6.78 -15.97
N ARG A 266 -3.46 -6.88 -15.72
CA ARG A 266 -4.00 -7.25 -14.41
C ARG A 266 -3.70 -8.71 -14.11
N GLY A 267 -3.24 -8.97 -12.88
CA GLY A 267 -3.04 -10.33 -12.39
C GLY A 267 -4.33 -10.96 -11.87
N TYR A 268 -4.40 -12.29 -11.88
CA TYR A 268 -5.57 -13.03 -11.41
C TYR A 268 -5.89 -12.78 -9.93
N LEU A 269 -4.87 -12.60 -9.09
CA LEU A 269 -4.99 -12.36 -7.65
C LEU A 269 -4.49 -10.97 -7.23
N GLU A 270 -4.49 -9.99 -8.14
CA GLU A 270 -4.01 -8.63 -7.85
C GLU A 270 -4.75 -7.98 -6.70
N ASP A 271 -6.07 -8.23 -6.57
CA ASP A 271 -6.92 -7.67 -5.51
C ASP A 271 -6.57 -8.17 -4.10
N PHE A 272 -5.80 -9.25 -4.00
CA PHE A 272 -5.34 -9.81 -2.73
C PHE A 272 -3.97 -9.25 -2.29
N ALA A 273 -3.44 -8.27 -2.99
CA ALA A 273 -2.19 -7.56 -2.68
C ALA A 273 -0.99 -8.49 -2.41
N LEU A 274 -0.93 -9.64 -3.06
CA LEU A 274 0.19 -10.57 -2.94
C LEU A 274 1.48 -9.94 -3.44
N SER A 275 2.54 -10.03 -2.63
CA SER A 275 3.88 -9.73 -3.12
C SER A 275 4.33 -10.79 -4.14
N LYS A 276 5.28 -10.40 -5.01
CA LYS A 276 5.84 -11.35 -5.98
C LYS A 276 6.46 -12.59 -5.32
N ASN A 277 7.10 -12.43 -4.16
CA ASN A 277 7.68 -13.53 -3.41
C ASN A 277 6.62 -14.49 -2.85
N GLU A 278 5.49 -13.96 -2.36
CA GLU A 278 4.37 -14.79 -1.90
C GLU A 278 3.74 -15.55 -3.05
N ALA A 279 3.50 -14.90 -4.19
CA ALA A 279 3.01 -15.53 -5.40
C ALA A 279 3.96 -16.65 -5.89
N ASP A 280 5.28 -16.38 -5.93
CA ASP A 280 6.29 -17.39 -6.26
C ASP A 280 6.25 -18.58 -5.29
N ASN A 281 6.14 -18.33 -3.99
CA ASN A 281 6.08 -19.39 -2.98
C ASN A 281 4.83 -20.27 -3.14
N LEU A 282 3.66 -19.67 -3.41
CA LEU A 282 2.41 -20.38 -3.66
C LEU A 282 2.53 -21.32 -4.89
N ILE A 283 3.04 -20.77 -6.01
CA ILE A 283 3.23 -21.56 -7.25
C ILE A 283 4.26 -22.67 -7.05
N MET A 284 5.39 -22.35 -6.41
CA MET A 284 6.45 -23.35 -6.18
C MET A 284 6.00 -24.46 -5.23
N SER A 285 5.16 -24.17 -4.23
CA SER A 285 4.58 -25.17 -3.36
C SER A 285 3.61 -26.09 -4.13
N ALA A 286 2.82 -25.54 -5.07
CA ALA A 286 1.96 -26.31 -5.95
C ALA A 286 2.77 -27.22 -6.90
N ARG A 287 3.85 -26.67 -7.50
CA ARG A 287 4.76 -27.44 -8.37
C ARG A 287 5.39 -28.62 -7.64
N LYS A 288 5.85 -28.44 -6.40
CA LYS A 288 6.41 -29.53 -5.58
C LYS A 288 5.40 -30.64 -5.29
N LYS A 289 4.10 -30.31 -5.19
CA LYS A 289 3.06 -31.33 -4.99
C LYS A 289 2.76 -32.14 -6.26
N ILE A 290 2.82 -31.48 -7.43
CA ILE A 290 2.47 -32.11 -8.73
C ILE A 290 3.66 -32.82 -9.36
N TYR A 291 4.81 -32.16 -9.42
CA TYR A 291 6.02 -32.68 -10.05
C TYR A 291 6.95 -33.25 -8.98
N LYS A 292 6.45 -34.27 -8.22
CA LYS A 292 7.31 -34.98 -7.26
C LYS A 292 8.58 -35.42 -7.92
N ASP A 293 9.69 -34.68 -7.70
CA ASP A 293 11.04 -35.22 -7.83
C ASP A 293 11.49 -35.84 -6.52
#